data_36d084209ab358c01f048bf3c360312d
#
_entry.id   36d084209ab358c01f048bf3c360312d
#
_cell.length_a   1.000
_cell.length_b   1.000
_cell.length_c   1.000
_cell.angle_alpha   90.00
_cell.angle_beta   90.00
_cell.angle_gamma   90.00
#
_symmetry.space_group_name_H-M   'P 1'
#
loop_
_entity.id
_entity.type
_entity.pdbx_description
1 polymer ?
#
loop_
_entity_poly.entity_id
_entity_poly.type
_entity_poly.pdbx_seq_one_letter_code
_entity_poly.pdbx_strand_id
1 'polypeptide(L)'
;MKEKKRLRLEREAREREKAEKWEPIFNVKEKFAFLRWLDPFTYADMFLEKIGKKENSAISWAVYLATAFLSALLLYNALGLLFHSPSPMVIVVSGSMEPSFYRGDVMALSGWSLEELNAPLVEMPGTEIDGLDISEYSYSECSVKGVEGLEPCRSVIKKIQSGALQVSAKDVLAEKIVFPKLGKEIDITKKGDVVVYFSETQGIPIIHRAIAKIRAKDGFFVLTKGDSVLNSFIDQDTALSYGAVPFNKLQGKTVFMIPWIGYVKLILLDDLPCFLSSPVTKAKCQFP
;
A
#
# COMPACT_ATOMS: atom_id res chain seq x y z
N MET A 1 10.11 42.25 52.60
CA MET A 1 10.61 42.91 51.38
C MET A 1 11.66 42.10 50.64
N LYS A 2 12.60 41.44 51.30
CA LYS A 2 13.67 40.62 50.67
C LYS A 2 13.14 39.37 49.96
N GLU A 3 12.09 38.69 50.49
CA GLU A 3 11.53 37.47 49.94
C GLU A 3 10.79 37.69 48.58
N LYS A 4 10.02 38.76 48.45
CA LYS A 4 9.38 39.14 47.19
C LYS A 4 10.39 39.42 46.06
N LYS A 5 11.54 40.02 46.42
CA LYS A 5 12.61 40.29 45.45
C LYS A 5 13.29 39.01 44.98
N ARG A 6 13.48 38.03 45.87
CA ARG A 6 14.05 36.71 45.55
C ARG A 6 13.14 35.91 44.61
N LEU A 7 11.85 35.84 44.91
CA LEU A 7 10.85 35.16 44.07
C LEU A 7 10.75 35.77 42.64
N ARG A 8 10.89 37.11 42.56
CA ARG A 8 10.90 37.78 41.26
C ARG A 8 12.15 37.43 40.44
N LEU A 9 13.32 37.39 41.04
CA LEU A 9 14.57 37.02 40.40
C LEU A 9 14.57 35.54 39.94
N GLU A 10 14.02 34.65 40.76
CA GLU A 10 13.87 33.22 40.38
C GLU A 10 12.88 33.03 39.23
N ARG A 11 11.84 33.84 39.12
CA ARG A 11 10.89 33.85 38.02
C ARG A 11 11.55 34.35 36.71
N GLU A 12 12.26 35.45 36.79
CA GLU A 12 13.00 36.02 35.65
C GLU A 12 14.10 35.06 35.14
N ALA A 13 14.78 34.36 36.06
CA ALA A 13 15.78 33.36 35.70
C ALA A 13 15.16 32.15 34.93
N ARG A 14 14.01 31.66 35.42
CA ARG A 14 13.28 30.55 34.72
C ARG A 14 12.72 30.98 33.35
N GLU A 15 12.31 32.23 33.22
CA GLU A 15 11.83 32.76 31.92
C GLU A 15 12.99 32.90 30.93
N ARG A 16 14.18 33.33 31.39
CA ARG A 16 15.39 33.38 30.57
C ARG A 16 15.84 31.97 30.11
N GLU A 17 15.87 31.02 31.05
CA GLU A 17 16.22 29.61 30.73
C GLU A 17 15.24 28.98 29.72
N LYS A 18 13.94 29.29 29.84
CA LYS A 18 12.94 28.89 28.85
C LYS A 18 13.17 29.57 27.50
N ALA A 19 13.44 30.85 27.45
CA ALA A 19 13.70 31.61 26.24
C ALA A 19 14.93 31.04 25.50
N GLU A 20 16.03 30.82 26.22
CA GLU A 20 17.29 30.28 25.69
C GLU A 20 17.11 28.85 25.12
N LYS A 21 16.29 28.04 25.78
CA LYS A 21 15.95 26.67 25.31
C LYS A 21 15.12 26.65 24.00
N TRP A 22 14.35 27.73 23.76
CA TRP A 22 13.49 27.83 22.55
C TRP A 22 14.13 28.68 21.44
N GLU A 23 15.23 29.39 21.71
CA GLU A 23 15.94 30.17 20.69
C GLU A 23 16.34 29.38 19.44
N PRO A 24 16.88 28.13 19.53
CA PRO A 24 17.22 27.36 18.32
C PRO A 24 16.00 27.01 17.49
N ILE A 25 14.81 26.85 18.10
CA ILE A 25 13.57 26.54 17.38
C ILE A 25 13.03 27.78 16.67
N PHE A 26 13.17 28.98 17.26
CA PHE A 26 12.80 30.23 16.62
C PHE A 26 13.74 30.58 15.46
N ASN A 27 15.04 30.34 15.59
CA ASN A 27 16.02 30.50 14.49
C ASN A 27 15.75 29.55 13.30
N VAL A 28 15.25 28.34 13.56
CA VAL A 28 14.79 27.43 12.50
C VAL A 28 13.56 28.00 11.78
N LYS A 29 12.60 28.59 12.50
CA LYS A 29 11.42 29.23 11.88
C LYS A 29 11.79 30.41 10.98
N GLU A 30 12.75 31.24 11.37
CA GLU A 30 13.23 32.35 10.50
C GLU A 30 13.94 31.85 9.25
N LYS A 31 14.80 30.83 9.36
CA LYS A 31 15.46 30.21 8.21
C LYS A 31 14.48 29.60 7.19
N PHE A 32 13.31 29.16 7.66
CA PHE A 32 12.26 28.61 6.81
C PHE A 32 11.12 29.60 6.52
N ALA A 33 11.30 30.91 6.79
CA ALA A 33 10.30 31.93 6.51
C ALA A 33 9.86 31.98 5.04
N PHE A 34 10.74 31.56 4.11
CA PHE A 34 10.39 31.44 2.69
C PHE A 34 9.32 30.35 2.44
N LEU A 35 9.20 29.32 3.30
CA LEU A 35 8.17 28.28 3.19
C LEU A 35 6.75 28.84 3.41
N ARG A 36 6.64 30.03 4.02
CA ARG A 36 5.35 30.73 4.16
C ARG A 36 4.69 31.00 2.80
N TRP A 37 5.51 31.18 1.75
CA TRP A 37 5.00 31.36 0.36
C TRP A 37 4.46 30.06 -0.26
N LEU A 38 4.82 28.91 0.30
CA LEU A 38 4.30 27.62 -0.11
C LEU A 38 3.06 27.18 0.69
N ASP A 39 2.70 27.93 1.74
CA ASP A 39 1.52 27.65 2.56
C ASP A 39 0.24 28.12 1.86
N PRO A 40 -0.64 27.22 1.39
CA PRO A 40 -1.85 27.58 0.69
C PRO A 40 -2.84 28.35 1.58
N PHE A 41 -2.78 28.19 2.90
CA PHE A 41 -3.64 28.91 3.84
C PHE A 41 -3.28 30.40 3.94
N THR A 42 -2.03 30.78 3.72
CA THR A 42 -1.63 32.18 3.59
C THR A 42 -2.41 32.87 2.46
N TYR A 43 -2.59 32.21 1.32
CA TYR A 43 -3.36 32.76 0.20
C TYR A 43 -4.86 32.79 0.49
N ALA A 44 -5.39 31.79 1.21
CA ALA A 44 -6.77 31.79 1.68
C ALA A 44 -7.05 32.97 2.59
N ASP A 45 -6.15 33.30 3.52
CA ASP A 45 -6.24 34.45 4.40
C ASP A 45 -6.26 35.78 3.60
N MET A 46 -5.33 35.92 2.67
CA MET A 46 -5.28 37.11 1.78
C MET A 46 -6.57 37.28 0.97
N PHE A 47 -7.13 36.19 0.46
CA PHE A 47 -8.38 36.18 -0.26
C PHE A 47 -9.55 36.61 0.64
N LEU A 48 -9.68 36.05 1.84
CA LEU A 48 -10.72 36.42 2.81
C LEU A 48 -10.64 37.88 3.26
N GLU A 49 -9.44 38.41 3.43
CA GLU A 49 -9.22 39.84 3.75
C GLU A 49 -9.68 40.71 2.58
N LYS A 50 -9.31 40.35 1.35
CA LYS A 50 -9.67 41.12 0.14
C LYS A 50 -11.18 41.21 -0.09
N ILE A 51 -11.93 40.16 0.23
CA ILE A 51 -13.40 40.15 0.10
C ILE A 51 -14.12 40.68 1.33
N GLY A 52 -13.38 41.10 2.40
CA GLY A 52 -13.95 41.62 3.63
C GLY A 52 -14.80 40.62 4.42
N LYS A 53 -14.55 39.31 4.26
CA LYS A 53 -15.33 38.24 4.89
C LYS A 53 -14.56 37.40 5.92
N LYS A 54 -13.37 37.84 6.33
CA LYS A 54 -12.51 37.09 7.26
C LYS A 54 -13.19 36.85 8.63
N GLU A 55 -14.01 37.80 9.08
CA GLU A 55 -14.77 37.66 10.32
C GLU A 55 -16.01 36.79 10.22
N ASN A 56 -16.46 36.47 8.99
CA ASN A 56 -17.58 35.56 8.79
C ASN A 56 -17.13 34.09 8.95
N SER A 57 -17.42 33.52 10.12
CA SER A 57 -16.99 32.18 10.48
C SER A 57 -17.38 31.10 9.42
N ALA A 58 -18.59 31.13 8.89
CA ALA A 58 -19.05 30.13 7.92
C ALA A 58 -18.29 30.23 6.58
N ILE A 59 -18.07 31.45 6.08
CA ILE A 59 -17.32 31.67 4.83
C ILE A 59 -15.86 31.32 5.03
N SER A 60 -15.25 31.71 6.13
CA SER A 60 -13.86 31.36 6.45
C SER A 60 -13.65 29.86 6.52
N TRP A 61 -14.52 29.13 7.21
CA TRP A 61 -14.48 27.67 7.24
C TRP A 61 -14.62 27.03 5.85
N ALA A 62 -15.55 27.51 5.03
CA ALA A 62 -15.75 27.00 3.68
C ALA A 62 -14.48 27.21 2.81
N VAL A 63 -13.86 28.41 2.88
CA VAL A 63 -12.63 28.71 2.14
C VAL A 63 -11.46 27.85 2.63
N TYR A 64 -11.28 27.69 3.93
CA TYR A 64 -10.19 26.83 4.46
C TYR A 64 -10.37 25.37 4.11
N LEU A 65 -11.59 24.82 4.14
CA LEU A 65 -11.87 23.46 3.73
C LEU A 65 -11.61 23.27 2.23
N ALA A 66 -12.05 24.22 1.39
CA ALA A 66 -11.79 24.19 -0.04
C ALA A 66 -10.28 24.26 -0.33
N THR A 67 -9.55 25.14 0.37
CA THR A 67 -8.10 25.27 0.24
C THR A 67 -7.38 23.99 0.65
N ALA A 68 -7.78 23.37 1.77
CA ALA A 68 -7.23 22.10 2.23
C ALA A 68 -7.45 20.99 1.21
N PHE A 69 -8.67 20.88 0.65
CA PHE A 69 -9.00 19.89 -0.35
C PHE A 69 -8.21 20.08 -1.65
N LEU A 70 -8.17 21.31 -2.17
CA LEU A 70 -7.45 21.63 -3.41
C LEU A 70 -5.94 21.41 -3.25
N SER A 71 -5.35 21.82 -2.13
CA SER A 71 -3.93 21.62 -1.88
C SER A 71 -3.57 20.13 -1.71
N ALA A 72 -4.42 19.34 -1.04
CA ALA A 72 -4.26 17.90 -0.95
C ALA A 72 -4.35 17.23 -2.34
N LEU A 73 -5.31 17.64 -3.16
CA LEU A 73 -5.48 17.16 -4.54
C LEU A 73 -4.26 17.48 -5.41
N LEU A 74 -3.76 18.72 -5.34
CA LEU A 74 -2.57 19.15 -6.07
C LEU A 74 -1.34 18.37 -5.63
N LEU A 75 -1.14 18.21 -4.32
CA LEU A 75 -0.04 17.44 -3.78
C LEU A 75 -0.10 15.97 -4.22
N TYR A 76 -1.27 15.35 -4.18
CA TYR A 76 -1.45 13.96 -4.61
C TYR A 76 -1.12 13.79 -6.10
N ASN A 77 -1.60 14.68 -6.96
CA ASN A 77 -1.28 14.65 -8.39
C ASN A 77 0.21 14.93 -8.65
N ALA A 78 0.82 15.86 -7.92
CA ALA A 78 2.25 16.13 -8.01
C ALA A 78 3.09 14.89 -7.63
N LEU A 79 2.71 14.18 -6.57
CA LEU A 79 3.32 12.90 -6.20
C LEU A 79 3.09 11.84 -7.29
N GLY A 80 1.90 11.79 -7.89
CA GLY A 80 1.60 10.90 -9.02
C GLY A 80 2.54 11.14 -10.21
N LEU A 81 2.76 12.39 -10.56
CA LEU A 81 3.71 12.78 -11.60
C LEU A 81 5.16 12.45 -11.22
N LEU A 82 5.56 12.76 -9.98
CA LEU A 82 6.91 12.51 -9.48
C LEU A 82 7.26 11.01 -9.48
N PHE A 83 6.33 10.19 -9.04
CA PHE A 83 6.51 8.73 -8.95
C PHE A 83 6.06 7.98 -10.21
N HIS A 84 5.58 8.67 -11.24
CA HIS A 84 5.02 8.07 -12.46
C HIS A 84 3.99 6.96 -12.16
N SER A 85 3.17 7.18 -11.14
CA SER A 85 2.17 6.22 -10.69
C SER A 85 0.79 6.87 -10.62
N PRO A 86 -0.27 6.23 -11.15
CA PRO A 86 -1.64 6.74 -11.02
C PRO A 86 -2.12 6.72 -9.56
N SER A 87 -1.51 5.89 -8.74
CA SER A 87 -1.79 5.76 -7.31
C SER A 87 -0.49 5.84 -6.51
N PRO A 88 0.06 7.06 -6.27
CA PRO A 88 1.37 7.23 -5.65
C PRO A 88 1.43 6.71 -4.20
N MET A 89 0.28 6.55 -3.56
CA MET A 89 0.18 6.00 -2.21
C MET A 89 -1.04 5.09 -2.07
N VAL A 90 -0.85 3.93 -1.43
CA VAL A 90 -1.91 2.96 -1.12
C VAL A 90 -1.83 2.53 0.34
N ILE A 91 -2.98 2.16 0.92
CA ILE A 91 -3.06 1.67 2.31
C ILE A 91 -3.24 0.16 2.27
N VAL A 92 -2.45 -0.55 3.07
CA VAL A 92 -2.62 -2.00 3.30
C VAL A 92 -3.87 -2.23 4.13
N VAL A 93 -4.85 -2.93 3.59
CA VAL A 93 -6.16 -3.16 4.23
C VAL A 93 -6.35 -4.59 4.77
N SER A 94 -5.43 -5.51 4.43
CA SER A 94 -5.52 -6.92 4.82
C SER A 94 -4.18 -7.47 5.30
N GLY A 95 -4.19 -8.67 5.92
CA GLY A 95 -2.99 -9.36 6.39
C GLY A 95 -2.30 -10.23 5.33
N SER A 96 -2.64 -10.08 4.03
CA SER A 96 -2.08 -10.96 2.97
C SER A 96 -0.57 -10.83 2.78
N MET A 97 0.03 -9.74 3.25
CA MET A 97 1.47 -9.45 3.15
C MET A 97 2.21 -9.59 4.48
N GLU A 98 1.57 -10.09 5.53
CA GLU A 98 2.25 -10.34 6.82
C GLU A 98 3.32 -11.44 6.70
N PRO A 99 4.45 -11.27 7.38
CA PRO A 99 4.86 -10.21 8.29
C PRO A 99 5.56 -9.02 7.60
N SER A 100 5.64 -8.99 6.25
CA SER A 100 6.35 -7.94 5.52
C SER A 100 5.69 -6.57 5.67
N PHE A 101 4.36 -6.54 5.62
CA PHE A 101 3.53 -5.35 5.81
C PHE A 101 2.27 -5.71 6.61
N TYR A 102 1.79 -4.76 7.38
CA TYR A 102 0.61 -4.93 8.24
C TYR A 102 -0.53 -4.02 7.79
N ARG A 103 -1.75 -4.40 8.15
CA ARG A 103 -2.91 -3.54 7.96
C ARG A 103 -2.65 -2.16 8.57
N GLY A 104 -2.99 -1.09 7.85
CA GLY A 104 -2.76 0.30 8.29
C GLY A 104 -1.44 0.89 7.83
N ASP A 105 -0.53 0.11 7.24
CA ASP A 105 0.67 0.65 6.62
C ASP A 105 0.32 1.40 5.34
N VAL A 106 0.99 2.52 5.08
CA VAL A 106 0.88 3.28 3.83
C VAL A 106 2.11 3.01 2.98
N MET A 107 1.88 2.53 1.77
CA MET A 107 2.92 2.22 0.81
C MET A 107 3.04 3.34 -0.22
N ALA A 108 4.24 3.85 -0.45
CA ALA A 108 4.52 4.71 -1.59
C ALA A 108 4.89 3.85 -2.81
N LEU A 109 4.28 4.17 -3.94
CA LEU A 109 4.45 3.43 -5.18
C LEU A 109 5.25 4.24 -6.20
N SER A 110 6.13 3.55 -6.94
CA SER A 110 6.81 4.08 -8.11
C SER A 110 6.45 3.28 -9.35
N GLY A 111 6.07 3.99 -10.40
CA GLY A 111 5.89 3.42 -11.74
C GLY A 111 7.15 3.48 -12.60
N TRP A 112 8.24 4.05 -12.10
CA TRP A 112 9.51 4.14 -12.82
C TRP A 112 10.12 2.74 -12.97
N SER A 113 10.60 2.45 -14.19
CA SER A 113 11.31 1.23 -14.57
C SER A 113 10.68 -0.08 -14.05
N LEU A 114 9.44 -0.33 -14.47
CA LEU A 114 8.84 -1.66 -14.28
C LEU A 114 9.68 -2.76 -14.93
N GLU A 115 10.50 -2.42 -15.92
CA GLU A 115 11.51 -3.33 -16.49
C GLU A 115 12.58 -3.74 -15.47
N GLU A 116 12.90 -2.86 -14.51
CA GLU A 116 13.83 -3.11 -13.41
C GLU A 116 13.17 -3.83 -12.22
N LEU A 117 11.93 -4.31 -12.38
CA LEU A 117 11.27 -5.07 -11.33
C LEU A 117 12.16 -6.26 -10.92
N ASN A 118 12.50 -6.32 -9.65
CA ASN A 118 13.28 -7.42 -9.10
C ASN A 118 12.41 -8.67 -8.95
N ALA A 119 12.43 -9.52 -9.97
CA ALA A 119 11.80 -10.84 -10.00
C ALA A 119 12.53 -11.72 -11.02
N PRO A 120 12.57 -13.05 -10.83
CA PRO A 120 13.13 -13.98 -11.82
C PRO A 120 12.48 -13.79 -13.19
N LEU A 121 13.31 -13.65 -14.24
CA LEU A 121 12.83 -13.47 -15.60
C LEU A 121 12.63 -14.81 -16.30
N VAL A 122 11.47 -14.96 -16.95
CA VAL A 122 11.14 -16.05 -17.87
C VAL A 122 10.94 -15.46 -19.25
N GLU A 123 11.64 -15.97 -20.24
CA GLU A 123 11.50 -15.54 -21.63
C GLU A 123 10.65 -16.54 -22.41
N MET A 124 9.58 -16.04 -23.04
CA MET A 124 8.64 -16.81 -23.86
C MET A 124 8.39 -16.11 -25.20
N PRO A 125 9.43 -15.84 -26.00
CA PRO A 125 9.35 -14.92 -27.15
C PRO A 125 8.41 -15.39 -28.28
N GLY A 126 8.05 -16.67 -28.30
CA GLY A 126 7.14 -17.24 -29.29
C GLY A 126 5.69 -17.42 -28.83
N THR A 127 5.37 -17.00 -27.59
CA THR A 127 4.06 -17.27 -26.98
C THR A 127 3.37 -15.95 -26.65
N GLU A 128 2.11 -15.81 -27.00
CA GLU A 128 1.21 -14.78 -26.51
C GLU A 128 0.53 -15.32 -25.27
N ILE A 129 0.45 -14.52 -24.19
CA ILE A 129 -0.11 -14.98 -22.90
C ILE A 129 -1.15 -14.01 -22.32
N ASP A 130 -1.37 -12.85 -22.93
CA ASP A 130 -2.40 -11.92 -22.46
C ASP A 130 -3.79 -12.57 -22.51
N GLY A 131 -4.49 -12.50 -21.39
CA GLY A 131 -5.82 -13.10 -21.24
C GLY A 131 -5.86 -14.63 -21.14
N LEU A 132 -4.71 -15.33 -21.24
CA LEU A 132 -4.67 -16.78 -21.07
C LEU A 132 -4.67 -17.18 -19.59
N ASP A 133 -5.31 -18.30 -19.30
CA ASP A 133 -5.17 -18.93 -17.98
C ASP A 133 -3.75 -19.46 -17.79
N ILE A 134 -3.25 -19.33 -16.55
CA ILE A 134 -1.88 -19.75 -16.23
C ILE A 134 -1.60 -21.21 -16.61
N SER A 135 -2.59 -22.11 -16.52
CA SER A 135 -2.42 -23.52 -16.83
C SER A 135 -2.09 -23.83 -18.29
N GLU A 136 -2.24 -22.85 -19.20
CA GLU A 136 -1.91 -23.05 -20.63
C GLU A 136 -0.40 -22.96 -20.89
N TYR A 137 0.36 -22.32 -20.00
CA TYR A 137 1.80 -22.12 -20.19
C TYR A 137 2.66 -22.48 -18.96
N SER A 138 2.08 -22.52 -17.74
CA SER A 138 2.78 -22.89 -16.52
C SER A 138 1.83 -23.45 -15.46
N TYR A 139 2.39 -24.02 -14.40
CA TYR A 139 1.65 -24.42 -13.20
C TYR A 139 2.53 -24.23 -11.97
N SER A 140 1.89 -24.06 -10.82
CA SER A 140 2.58 -24.04 -9.53
C SER A 140 2.55 -25.41 -8.87
N GLU A 141 3.60 -25.71 -8.09
CA GLU A 141 3.69 -26.90 -7.27
C GLU A 141 3.64 -26.52 -5.78
N CYS A 142 2.85 -27.27 -5.03
CA CYS A 142 2.59 -27.08 -3.62
C CYS A 142 3.14 -28.25 -2.79
N SER A 143 3.76 -27.90 -1.66
CA SER A 143 3.94 -28.83 -0.56
C SER A 143 2.69 -28.86 0.32
N VAL A 144 2.37 -30.04 0.82
CA VAL A 144 1.27 -30.29 1.76
C VAL A 144 1.82 -30.99 2.97
N LYS A 145 1.59 -30.46 4.15
CA LYS A 145 2.08 -31.05 5.39
C LYS A 145 1.54 -32.47 5.59
N GLY A 146 2.45 -33.42 5.78
CA GLY A 146 2.12 -34.84 5.93
C GLY A 146 1.95 -35.60 4.62
N VAL A 147 2.18 -34.98 3.47
CA VAL A 147 2.24 -35.62 2.16
C VAL A 147 3.66 -35.50 1.62
N GLU A 148 4.26 -36.60 1.18
CA GLU A 148 5.58 -36.58 0.55
C GLU A 148 5.51 -36.07 -0.89
N GLY A 149 6.48 -35.21 -1.26
CA GLY A 149 6.61 -34.67 -2.61
C GLY A 149 5.78 -33.40 -2.83
N LEU A 150 5.87 -32.87 -4.06
CA LEU A 150 5.13 -31.70 -4.51
C LEU A 150 3.99 -32.16 -5.43
N GLU A 151 2.85 -31.49 -5.31
CA GLU A 151 1.69 -31.70 -6.18
C GLU A 151 1.31 -30.39 -6.88
N PRO A 152 0.72 -30.42 -8.09
CA PRO A 152 0.18 -29.22 -8.72
C PRO A 152 -0.83 -28.53 -7.80
N CYS A 153 -0.61 -27.25 -7.51
CA CYS A 153 -1.41 -26.49 -6.54
C CYS A 153 -2.92 -26.51 -6.87
N ARG A 154 -3.28 -26.41 -8.14
CA ARG A 154 -4.69 -26.52 -8.56
C ARG A 154 -5.32 -27.89 -8.24
N SER A 155 -4.54 -28.96 -8.25
CA SER A 155 -4.99 -30.27 -7.81
C SER A 155 -5.26 -30.28 -6.30
N VAL A 156 -4.36 -29.69 -5.53
CA VAL A 156 -4.52 -29.52 -4.06
C VAL A 156 -5.77 -28.69 -3.75
N ILE A 157 -5.97 -27.56 -4.45
CA ILE A 157 -7.17 -26.72 -4.30
C ILE A 157 -8.44 -27.54 -4.53
N LYS A 158 -8.50 -28.31 -5.61
CA LYS A 158 -9.66 -29.19 -5.91
C LYS A 158 -9.91 -30.23 -4.82
N LYS A 159 -8.84 -30.84 -4.29
CA LYS A 159 -8.94 -31.84 -3.19
C LYS A 159 -9.49 -31.18 -1.91
N ILE A 160 -9.08 -29.95 -1.60
CA ILE A 160 -9.59 -29.18 -0.45
C ILE A 160 -11.06 -28.85 -0.66
N GLN A 161 -11.43 -28.30 -1.81
CA GLN A 161 -12.80 -27.91 -2.13
C GLN A 161 -13.78 -29.10 -2.14
N SER A 162 -13.34 -30.28 -2.58
CA SER A 162 -14.14 -31.50 -2.58
C SER A 162 -14.22 -32.21 -1.22
N GLY A 163 -13.45 -31.72 -0.21
CA GLY A 163 -13.34 -32.37 1.11
C GLY A 163 -12.47 -33.64 1.12
N ALA A 164 -11.86 -33.98 -0.01
CA ALA A 164 -10.92 -35.12 -0.10
C ALA A 164 -9.61 -34.89 0.67
N LEU A 165 -9.26 -33.63 0.90
CA LEU A 165 -8.11 -33.22 1.68
C LEU A 165 -8.55 -32.22 2.76
N GLN A 166 -8.41 -32.60 4.01
CA GLN A 166 -8.73 -31.73 5.17
C GLN A 166 -7.43 -31.20 5.77
N VAL A 167 -7.00 -30.05 5.30
CA VAL A 167 -5.81 -29.34 5.76
C VAL A 167 -6.12 -27.87 6.01
N SER A 168 -5.39 -27.27 6.91
CA SER A 168 -5.43 -25.81 7.13
C SER A 168 -4.66 -25.10 6.01
N ALA A 169 -5.03 -23.85 5.70
CA ALA A 169 -4.27 -23.00 4.79
C ALA A 169 -2.78 -22.91 5.16
N LYS A 170 -2.43 -23.00 6.44
CA LYS A 170 -1.04 -22.99 6.93
C LYS A 170 -0.26 -24.27 6.60
N ASP A 171 -0.94 -25.34 6.25
CA ASP A 171 -0.34 -26.65 5.97
C ASP A 171 -0.09 -26.85 4.48
N VAL A 172 -0.37 -25.87 3.64
CA VAL A 172 -0.14 -25.87 2.20
C VAL A 172 0.68 -24.66 1.81
N LEU A 173 1.67 -24.85 0.95
CA LEU A 173 2.52 -23.75 0.45
C LEU A 173 2.93 -24.01 -1.00
N ALA A 174 2.68 -23.03 -1.86
CA ALA A 174 3.25 -23.02 -3.21
C ALA A 174 4.76 -22.77 -3.12
N GLU A 175 5.54 -23.72 -3.65
CA GLU A 175 7.01 -23.77 -3.54
C GLU A 175 7.69 -23.33 -4.82
N LYS A 176 7.14 -23.76 -5.99
CA LYS A 176 7.74 -23.50 -7.30
C LYS A 176 6.68 -23.20 -8.35
N ILE A 177 7.14 -22.57 -9.43
CA ILE A 177 6.40 -22.42 -10.68
C ILE A 177 7.18 -23.16 -11.77
N VAL A 178 6.49 -24.03 -12.49
CA VAL A 178 7.05 -24.84 -13.57
C VAL A 178 6.54 -24.34 -14.92
N PHE A 179 7.45 -24.15 -15.86
CA PHE A 179 7.19 -23.81 -17.25
C PHE A 179 7.56 -25.01 -18.14
N PRO A 180 6.64 -25.95 -18.39
CA PRO A 180 6.96 -27.24 -19.03
C PRO A 180 7.56 -27.11 -20.43
N LYS A 181 7.02 -26.17 -21.23
CA LYS A 181 7.49 -25.91 -22.60
C LYS A 181 8.92 -25.38 -22.67
N LEU A 182 9.41 -24.80 -21.56
CA LEU A 182 10.76 -24.21 -21.45
C LEU A 182 11.72 -25.11 -20.68
N GLY A 183 11.21 -26.14 -20.01
CA GLY A 183 11.99 -26.95 -19.06
C GLY A 183 12.55 -26.09 -17.89
N LYS A 184 11.85 -25.03 -17.50
CA LYS A 184 12.30 -24.08 -16.50
C LYS A 184 11.43 -24.16 -15.26
N GLU A 185 12.08 -24.14 -14.09
CA GLU A 185 11.44 -24.04 -12.78
C GLU A 185 11.91 -22.78 -12.07
N ILE A 186 11.06 -22.17 -11.26
CA ILE A 186 11.36 -21.00 -10.43
C ILE A 186 10.86 -21.26 -9.03
N ASP A 187 11.77 -21.20 -8.07
CA ASP A 187 11.42 -21.28 -6.65
C ASP A 187 10.70 -19.98 -6.20
N ILE A 188 9.61 -20.14 -5.50
CA ILE A 188 8.86 -19.02 -4.94
C ILE A 188 9.59 -18.52 -3.70
N THR A 189 10.12 -17.29 -3.77
CA THR A 189 10.89 -16.66 -2.68
C THR A 189 10.30 -15.31 -2.31
N LYS A 190 10.64 -14.83 -1.10
CA LYS A 190 10.27 -13.49 -0.62
C LYS A 190 11.27 -12.39 -1.05
N LYS A 191 12.03 -12.59 -2.12
CA LYS A 191 13.09 -11.67 -2.58
C LYS A 191 12.65 -10.68 -3.67
N GLY A 192 11.51 -10.92 -4.33
CA GLY A 192 10.98 -10.05 -5.38
C GLY A 192 10.43 -8.72 -4.84
N ASP A 193 10.29 -7.72 -5.71
CA ASP A 193 9.64 -6.46 -5.39
C ASP A 193 8.15 -6.68 -5.09
N VAL A 194 7.58 -5.82 -4.26
CA VAL A 194 6.14 -5.80 -4.01
C VAL A 194 5.47 -4.83 -4.97
N VAL A 195 4.46 -5.30 -5.65
CA VAL A 195 3.73 -4.56 -6.68
C VAL A 195 2.27 -4.39 -6.29
N VAL A 196 1.65 -3.37 -6.86
CA VAL A 196 0.21 -3.14 -6.74
C VAL A 196 -0.41 -3.26 -8.13
N TYR A 197 -1.46 -4.06 -8.23
CA TYR A 197 -2.27 -4.20 -9.43
C TYR A 197 -3.76 -4.19 -9.09
N PHE A 198 -4.59 -3.86 -10.07
CA PHE A 198 -6.05 -3.91 -9.89
C PHE A 198 -6.56 -5.30 -10.28
N SER A 199 -7.18 -6.00 -9.32
CA SER A 199 -7.84 -7.28 -9.59
C SER A 199 -9.22 -7.01 -10.20
N GLU A 200 -9.40 -7.36 -11.47
CA GLU A 200 -10.69 -7.22 -12.16
C GLU A 200 -11.75 -8.17 -11.58
N THR A 201 -11.33 -9.31 -11.06
CA THR A 201 -12.22 -10.30 -10.46
C THR A 201 -12.77 -9.87 -9.11
N GLN A 202 -11.95 -9.17 -8.30
CA GLN A 202 -12.33 -8.71 -6.96
C GLN A 202 -12.77 -7.24 -6.95
N GLY A 203 -12.49 -6.47 -8.01
CA GLY A 203 -12.79 -5.05 -8.08
C GLY A 203 -11.99 -4.17 -7.13
N ILE A 204 -10.84 -4.65 -6.64
CA ILE A 204 -10.00 -3.95 -5.65
C ILE A 204 -8.51 -3.97 -6.05
N PRO A 205 -7.71 -3.00 -5.60
CA PRO A 205 -6.26 -3.07 -5.72
C PRO A 205 -5.70 -4.15 -4.78
N ILE A 206 -4.78 -4.97 -5.32
CA ILE A 206 -4.06 -6.02 -4.61
C ILE A 206 -2.61 -5.61 -4.47
N ILE A 207 -2.05 -5.80 -3.26
CA ILE A 207 -0.64 -5.53 -2.95
C ILE A 207 0.00 -6.87 -2.68
N HIS A 208 0.77 -7.40 -3.64
CA HIS A 208 1.43 -8.70 -3.51
C HIS A 208 2.85 -8.66 -4.07
N ARG A 209 3.62 -9.70 -3.78
CA ARG A 209 5.01 -9.83 -4.23
C ARG A 209 5.07 -10.40 -5.64
N ALA A 210 5.90 -9.80 -6.48
CA ALA A 210 6.27 -10.34 -7.79
C ALA A 210 7.19 -11.55 -7.58
N ILE A 211 6.71 -12.73 -7.98
CA ILE A 211 7.45 -13.99 -7.85
C ILE A 211 8.11 -14.43 -9.15
N ALA A 212 7.59 -13.98 -10.29
CA ALA A 212 8.21 -14.15 -11.60
C ALA A 212 7.80 -13.02 -12.54
N LYS A 213 8.72 -12.63 -13.42
CA LYS A 213 8.51 -11.69 -14.52
C LYS A 213 8.61 -12.46 -15.83
N ILE A 214 7.62 -12.33 -16.69
CA ILE A 214 7.55 -13.05 -17.97
C ILE A 214 7.68 -12.03 -19.10
N ARG A 215 8.62 -12.27 -20.02
CA ARG A 215 8.71 -11.57 -21.30
C ARG A 215 8.11 -12.48 -22.36
N ALA A 216 6.92 -12.17 -22.84
CA ALA A 216 6.20 -12.88 -23.88
C ALA A 216 6.23 -12.09 -25.20
N LYS A 217 5.64 -12.65 -26.27
CA LYS A 217 5.54 -12.00 -27.58
C LYS A 217 4.70 -10.70 -27.51
N ASP A 218 3.67 -10.70 -26.70
CA ASP A 218 2.66 -9.63 -26.52
C ASP A 218 2.97 -8.67 -25.36
N GLY A 219 4.11 -8.86 -24.66
CA GLY A 219 4.53 -7.89 -23.64
C GLY A 219 5.20 -8.51 -22.41
N PHE A 220 5.20 -7.71 -21.33
CA PHE A 220 5.70 -8.12 -20.03
C PHE A 220 4.54 -8.41 -19.08
N PHE A 221 4.71 -9.47 -18.29
CA PHE A 221 3.72 -9.93 -17.34
C PHE A 221 4.38 -10.31 -16.02
N VAL A 222 3.59 -10.33 -14.94
CA VAL A 222 4.07 -10.66 -13.59
C VAL A 222 3.17 -11.72 -12.97
N LEU A 223 3.78 -12.70 -12.34
CA LEU A 223 3.11 -13.61 -11.41
C LEU A 223 3.30 -13.11 -10.00
N THR A 224 2.25 -13.16 -9.19
CA THR A 224 2.21 -12.55 -7.87
C THR A 224 1.73 -13.50 -6.79
N LYS A 225 2.16 -13.24 -5.54
CA LYS A 225 1.75 -13.98 -4.35
C LYS A 225 1.85 -13.12 -3.10
N GLY A 226 0.90 -13.26 -2.19
CA GLY A 226 1.00 -12.67 -0.84
C GLY A 226 2.06 -13.37 0.01
N ASP A 227 2.68 -12.63 0.93
CA ASP A 227 3.75 -13.13 1.81
C ASP A 227 3.22 -13.92 3.02
N SER A 228 1.94 -13.73 3.34
CA SER A 228 1.33 -14.37 4.50
C SER A 228 1.30 -15.89 4.38
N VAL A 229 1.50 -16.56 5.50
CA VAL A 229 1.35 -18.03 5.58
C VAL A 229 -0.07 -18.51 5.30
N LEU A 230 -1.06 -17.60 5.34
CA LEU A 230 -2.44 -17.87 4.95
C LEU A 230 -2.66 -17.78 3.44
N ASN A 231 -1.74 -17.17 2.70
CA ASN A 231 -1.74 -17.09 1.24
C ASN A 231 -0.92 -18.25 0.67
N SER A 232 -1.51 -19.45 0.73
CA SER A 232 -0.84 -20.70 0.35
C SER A 232 -0.48 -20.75 -1.12
N PHE A 233 -1.29 -20.13 -1.99
CA PHE A 233 -1.22 -20.25 -3.44
C PHE A 233 -0.75 -18.94 -4.09
N ILE A 234 -0.32 -19.00 -5.34
CA ILE A 234 -0.12 -17.82 -6.17
C ILE A 234 -1.47 -17.22 -6.57
N ASP A 235 -1.50 -15.93 -6.89
CA ASP A 235 -2.75 -15.23 -7.21
C ASP A 235 -3.44 -15.82 -8.44
N GLN A 236 -2.66 -16.32 -9.39
CA GLN A 236 -3.10 -16.91 -10.64
C GLN A 236 -3.74 -18.30 -10.49
N ASP A 237 -3.51 -18.99 -9.37
CA ASP A 237 -4.20 -20.24 -9.03
C ASP A 237 -5.51 -20.00 -8.27
N THR A 238 -5.73 -18.76 -7.86
CA THR A 238 -6.91 -18.34 -7.10
C THR A 238 -7.81 -17.42 -7.93
N ALA A 239 -8.93 -17.00 -7.36
CA ALA A 239 -9.81 -16.04 -8.01
C ALA A 239 -9.29 -14.58 -7.99
N LEU A 240 -8.03 -14.32 -7.58
CA LEU A 240 -7.46 -12.97 -7.58
C LEU A 240 -7.01 -12.52 -8.97
N SER A 241 -6.50 -13.45 -9.78
CA SER A 241 -6.13 -13.19 -11.18
C SER A 241 -6.23 -14.49 -11.99
N TYR A 242 -6.81 -14.44 -13.19
CA TYR A 242 -6.91 -15.64 -14.05
C TYR A 242 -5.58 -16.00 -14.71
N GLY A 243 -4.82 -15.00 -15.11
CA GLY A 243 -3.53 -15.16 -15.78
C GLY A 243 -2.48 -14.25 -15.20
N ALA A 244 -1.30 -14.24 -15.80
CA ALA A 244 -0.25 -13.31 -15.41
C ALA A 244 -0.72 -11.86 -15.58
N VAL A 245 -0.37 -11.01 -14.63
CA VAL A 245 -0.77 -9.59 -14.65
C VAL A 245 0.06 -8.83 -15.67
N PRO A 246 -0.55 -8.20 -16.69
CA PRO A 246 0.19 -7.38 -17.65
C PRO A 246 0.83 -6.16 -16.97
N PHE A 247 2.03 -5.77 -17.40
CA PHE A 247 2.75 -4.63 -16.84
C PHE A 247 1.97 -3.31 -16.90
N ASN A 248 1.18 -3.09 -17.94
CA ASN A 248 0.34 -1.90 -18.08
C ASN A 248 -0.81 -1.82 -17.07
N LYS A 249 -1.15 -2.93 -16.40
CA LYS A 249 -2.15 -2.99 -15.31
C LYS A 249 -1.52 -2.83 -13.93
N LEU A 250 -0.19 -2.76 -13.83
CA LEU A 250 0.48 -2.45 -12.58
C LEU A 250 0.34 -0.97 -12.25
N GLN A 251 -0.03 -0.66 -11.02
CA GLN A 251 -0.11 0.71 -10.52
C GLN A 251 1.27 1.23 -10.09
N GLY A 252 2.19 0.32 -9.77
CA GLY A 252 3.56 0.61 -9.41
C GLY A 252 4.15 -0.46 -8.51
N LYS A 253 5.46 -0.32 -8.22
CA LYS A 253 6.14 -1.10 -7.19
C LYS A 253 6.31 -0.27 -5.93
N THR A 254 6.33 -0.93 -4.78
CA THR A 254 6.54 -0.26 -3.49
C THR A 254 7.99 0.18 -3.36
N VAL A 255 8.22 1.44 -2.94
CA VAL A 255 9.55 2.02 -2.74
C VAL A 255 9.86 2.28 -1.28
N PHE A 256 8.88 2.70 -0.50
CA PHE A 256 8.98 2.82 0.95
C PHE A 256 7.61 2.68 1.62
N MET A 257 7.62 2.48 2.93
CA MET A 257 6.44 2.27 3.75
C MET A 257 6.46 3.21 4.94
N ILE A 258 5.29 3.73 5.30
CA ILE A 258 5.06 4.49 6.53
C ILE A 258 4.11 3.65 7.39
N PRO A 259 4.59 3.15 8.54
CA PRO A 259 3.78 2.27 9.37
C PRO A 259 2.62 3.02 10.02
N TRP A 260 1.49 2.35 10.15
CA TRP A 260 0.30 2.70 10.93
C TRP A 260 -0.46 3.98 10.55
N ILE A 261 0.08 4.85 9.71
CA ILE A 261 -0.56 6.14 9.40
C ILE A 261 -1.91 5.96 8.67
N GLY A 262 -2.06 4.87 7.95
CA GLY A 262 -3.29 4.48 7.27
C GLY A 262 -4.45 4.15 8.20
N TYR A 263 -4.18 3.80 9.48
CA TYR A 263 -5.23 3.52 10.45
C TYR A 263 -6.18 4.69 10.67
N VAL A 264 -5.71 5.94 10.50
CA VAL A 264 -6.57 7.11 10.59
C VAL A 264 -7.74 7.00 9.61
N LYS A 265 -7.46 6.65 8.35
CA LYS A 265 -8.50 6.44 7.34
C LYS A 265 -9.33 5.19 7.64
N LEU A 266 -8.69 4.06 7.95
CA LEU A 266 -9.38 2.80 8.18
C LEU A 266 -10.36 2.90 9.36
N ILE A 267 -9.94 3.50 10.49
CA ILE A 267 -10.80 3.69 11.66
C ILE A 267 -11.98 4.61 11.31
N LEU A 268 -11.72 5.75 10.66
CA LEU A 268 -12.76 6.76 10.42
C LEU A 268 -13.76 6.35 9.33
N LEU A 269 -13.29 5.72 8.25
CA LEU A 269 -14.12 5.46 7.07
C LEU A 269 -14.59 4.01 6.94
N ASP A 270 -13.84 3.06 7.49
CA ASP A 270 -14.15 1.64 7.35
C ASP A 270 -14.64 1.04 8.68
N ASP A 271 -13.85 1.16 9.75
CA ASP A 271 -14.12 0.47 11.02
C ASP A 271 -15.25 1.16 11.82
N LEU A 272 -15.21 2.50 11.95
CA LEU A 272 -16.20 3.25 12.74
C LEU A 272 -17.61 3.19 12.16
N PRO A 273 -17.83 3.41 10.85
CA PRO A 273 -19.15 3.22 10.24
C PRO A 273 -19.66 1.80 10.39
N CYS A 274 -18.79 0.81 10.27
CA CYS A 274 -19.13 -0.58 10.46
C CYS A 274 -19.54 -0.87 11.91
N PHE A 275 -18.82 -0.34 12.89
CA PHE A 275 -19.15 -0.48 14.30
C PHE A 275 -20.50 0.17 14.68
N LEU A 276 -20.80 1.32 14.07
CA LEU A 276 -22.06 2.06 14.29
C LEU A 276 -23.25 1.49 13.54
N SER A 277 -23.02 0.60 12.56
CA SER A 277 -24.07 -0.05 11.81
C SER A 277 -24.86 -1.07 12.66
N SER A 278 -26.05 -1.45 12.18
CA SER A 278 -26.96 -2.33 12.93
C SER A 278 -26.31 -3.72 13.22
N PRO A 279 -26.78 -4.46 14.26
CA PRO A 279 -26.24 -5.77 14.62
C PRO A 279 -26.18 -6.79 13.48
N VAL A 280 -27.08 -6.69 12.51
CA VAL A 280 -27.14 -7.57 11.33
C VAL A 280 -25.97 -7.31 10.37
N THR A 281 -25.50 -6.06 10.28
CA THR A 281 -24.36 -5.67 9.43
C THR A 281 -23.02 -5.86 10.12
N LYS A 282 -22.97 -5.84 11.46
CA LYS A 282 -21.74 -6.10 12.24
C LYS A 282 -21.11 -7.46 11.96
N ALA A 283 -21.91 -8.48 11.61
CA ALA A 283 -21.39 -9.80 11.23
C ALA A 283 -20.55 -9.80 9.95
N LYS A 284 -20.61 -8.72 9.15
CA LYS A 284 -19.82 -8.55 7.91
C LYS A 284 -18.60 -7.65 8.11
N CYS A 285 -18.43 -7.05 9.29
CA CYS A 285 -17.26 -6.24 9.60
C CYS A 285 -16.07 -7.16 9.82
N GLN A 286 -15.14 -7.18 8.87
CA GLN A 286 -13.85 -7.84 9.06
C GLN A 286 -12.97 -6.95 9.93
N PHE A 287 -13.08 -7.14 11.25
CA PHE A 287 -12.00 -6.69 12.13
C PHE A 287 -10.86 -7.72 12.02
N PRO A 288 -9.59 -7.26 12.04
CA PRO A 288 -8.43 -8.14 11.99
C PRO A 288 -8.36 -9.04 13.21
#